data_f32adffbf54a6a620b1be12007db57cf
#
_entry.id   f32adffbf54a6a620b1be12007db57cf
#
_cell.length_a   1.000
_cell.length_b   1.000
_cell.length_c   1.000
_cell.angle_alpha   90.00
_cell.angle_beta   90.00
_cell.angle_gamma   90.00
#
_symmetry.space_group_name_H-M   'P 1'
#
loop_
_entity.id
_entity.type
_entity.pdbx_description
1 polymer ?
#
loop_
_entity_poly.entity_id
_entity_poly.type
_entity_poly.pdbx_seq_one_letter_code
_entity_poly.pdbx_strand_id
1 'polypeptide(L)'
;AKTLALAMFVSIASIDNQQVYSFSVVTTNVLMFPVLFMILAVTAYFPVNLRQEKSFLRLLNRYFYSCGALLSGMNRDPQYPETRFERLHKAFHTREIASIPPKLAGWAKFLDVKLLPGTDAKNVQALLPRLQDLASQMKELTEVRGTLQNRYLVDALSEDPQNWRHSLQEVFTHLGSAPSEFPQDTYRSRLDKVTEQMESWVSQILNRSAEEQFSREDGEQLYRLLGAYRGVSESLIGYTTAAGAIDWKPWHEERF
;
A
#
# COMPACT_ATOMS: atom_id res chain seq x y z
N ALA A 1 -11.31 -15.52 -32.65
CA ALA A 1 -11.05 -16.96 -32.86
C ALA A 1 -10.49 -17.26 -34.26
N LYS A 2 -11.10 -16.78 -35.37
CA LYS A 2 -10.63 -17.06 -36.74
C LYS A 2 -9.25 -16.49 -37.06
N THR A 3 -8.92 -15.29 -36.62
CA THR A 3 -7.62 -14.63 -36.82
C THR A 3 -6.49 -15.35 -36.06
N LEU A 4 -6.78 -15.87 -34.89
CA LEU A 4 -5.81 -16.62 -34.07
C LEU A 4 -5.51 -17.99 -34.68
N ALA A 5 -6.54 -18.68 -35.21
CA ALA A 5 -6.40 -19.94 -35.92
C ALA A 5 -5.59 -19.78 -37.22
N LEU A 6 -5.80 -18.66 -37.94
CA LEU A 6 -5.05 -18.36 -39.15
C LEU A 6 -3.57 -18.03 -38.85
N ALA A 7 -3.32 -17.25 -37.79
CA ALA A 7 -1.95 -16.95 -37.35
C ALA A 7 -1.20 -18.21 -36.91
N MET A 8 -1.87 -19.12 -36.19
CA MET A 8 -1.34 -20.43 -35.84
C MET A 8 -1.06 -21.28 -37.08
N PHE A 9 -1.99 -21.33 -38.03
CA PHE A 9 -1.82 -22.10 -39.26
C PHE A 9 -0.61 -21.58 -40.06
N VAL A 10 -0.44 -20.26 -40.16
CA VAL A 10 0.72 -19.64 -40.86
C VAL A 10 2.02 -19.94 -40.12
N SER A 11 2.03 -19.93 -38.79
CA SER A 11 3.24 -20.27 -37.97
C SER A 11 3.64 -21.75 -38.12
N ILE A 12 2.67 -22.65 -38.36
CA ILE A 12 2.91 -24.07 -38.56
C ILE A 12 3.31 -24.37 -39.99
N ALA A 13 2.64 -23.71 -40.92
CA ALA A 13 2.89 -23.80 -42.35
C ALA A 13 4.01 -22.86 -42.80
N SER A 14 4.93 -22.46 -41.91
CA SER A 14 6.11 -21.67 -42.33
C SER A 14 6.80 -22.48 -43.44
N ILE A 15 6.43 -22.11 -44.69
CA ILE A 15 6.98 -22.63 -45.91
C ILE A 15 8.38 -22.01 -46.04
N ASP A 16 9.33 -22.60 -45.33
CA ASP A 16 10.72 -22.24 -45.57
C ASP A 16 11.16 -22.95 -46.84
N ASN A 17 11.72 -22.22 -47.77
CA ASN A 17 12.11 -22.72 -49.10
C ASN A 17 13.26 -23.73 -49.06
N GLN A 18 13.73 -24.09 -47.89
CA GLN A 18 14.65 -25.19 -47.60
C GLN A 18 13.93 -26.28 -46.79
N GLN A 19 13.47 -27.30 -47.51
CA GLN A 19 12.86 -28.50 -46.88
C GLN A 19 13.88 -29.32 -46.13
N VAL A 20 14.18 -28.90 -44.91
CA VAL A 20 14.94 -29.72 -43.97
C VAL A 20 13.94 -30.62 -43.21
N TYR A 21 13.62 -31.79 -43.79
CA TYR A 21 12.85 -32.82 -43.13
C TYR A 21 13.70 -33.50 -42.04
N SER A 22 13.91 -32.80 -40.95
CA SER A 22 14.47 -33.41 -39.76
C SER A 22 13.35 -34.02 -38.93
N PHE A 23 13.36 -35.31 -38.67
CA PHE A 23 12.42 -35.99 -37.78
C PHE A 23 12.29 -35.27 -36.41
N SER A 24 13.40 -34.72 -35.94
CA SER A 24 13.48 -33.94 -34.71
C SER A 24 12.58 -32.68 -34.75
N VAL A 25 12.59 -31.93 -35.86
CA VAL A 25 11.77 -30.69 -36.00
C VAL A 25 10.28 -31.03 -36.06
N VAL A 26 9.91 -32.07 -36.77
CA VAL A 26 8.50 -32.51 -36.85
C VAL A 26 8.02 -32.99 -35.47
N THR A 27 8.83 -33.80 -34.77
CA THR A 27 8.46 -34.30 -33.44
C THR A 27 8.36 -33.19 -32.43
N THR A 28 9.26 -32.19 -32.45
CA THR A 28 9.21 -31.03 -31.54
C THR A 28 7.95 -30.19 -31.80
N ASN A 29 7.61 -29.93 -33.06
CA ASN A 29 6.41 -29.18 -33.41
C ASN A 29 5.15 -29.92 -33.00
N VAL A 30 5.06 -31.24 -33.24
CA VAL A 30 3.90 -32.07 -32.84
C VAL A 30 3.76 -32.10 -31.32
N LEU A 31 4.84 -32.16 -30.54
CA LEU A 31 4.83 -32.15 -29.08
C LEU A 31 4.48 -30.77 -28.50
N MET A 32 4.90 -29.67 -29.13
CA MET A 32 4.59 -28.30 -28.70
C MET A 32 3.10 -27.96 -28.83
N PHE A 33 2.40 -28.56 -29.79
CA PHE A 33 0.97 -28.34 -30.01
C PHE A 33 0.10 -28.67 -28.80
N PRO A 34 0.11 -29.89 -28.26
CA PRO A 34 -0.68 -30.23 -27.08
C PRO A 34 -0.30 -29.39 -25.86
N VAL A 35 0.97 -29.02 -25.71
CA VAL A 35 1.39 -28.12 -24.62
C VAL A 35 0.78 -26.72 -24.79
N LEU A 36 0.80 -26.17 -26.01
CA LEU A 36 0.20 -24.88 -26.30
C LEU A 36 -1.33 -24.93 -26.10
N PHE A 37 -2.00 -25.99 -26.55
CA PHE A 37 -3.44 -26.20 -26.32
C PHE A 37 -3.76 -26.39 -24.84
N MET A 38 -2.91 -27.05 -24.07
CA MET A 38 -3.06 -27.20 -22.63
C MET A 38 -2.96 -25.81 -21.94
N ILE A 39 -1.98 -24.99 -22.30
CA ILE A 39 -1.85 -23.63 -21.78
C ILE A 39 -3.07 -22.77 -22.15
N LEU A 40 -3.52 -22.83 -23.40
CA LEU A 40 -4.72 -22.11 -23.84
C LEU A 40 -6.00 -22.63 -23.17
N ALA A 41 -6.15 -23.92 -22.97
CA ALA A 41 -7.25 -24.52 -22.23
C ALA A 41 -7.22 -24.07 -20.77
N VAL A 42 -6.07 -24.13 -20.10
CA VAL A 42 -5.91 -23.64 -18.73
C VAL A 42 -6.24 -22.14 -18.63
N THR A 43 -5.76 -21.32 -19.55
CA THR A 43 -6.07 -19.89 -19.56
C THR A 43 -7.52 -19.56 -19.91
N ALA A 44 -8.20 -20.44 -20.69
CA ALA A 44 -9.60 -20.27 -21.04
C ALA A 44 -10.55 -20.83 -19.96
N TYR A 45 -10.17 -21.95 -19.31
CA TYR A 45 -10.95 -22.57 -18.24
C TYR A 45 -10.74 -21.96 -16.86
N PHE A 46 -9.59 -21.32 -16.62
CA PHE A 46 -9.44 -20.40 -15.52
C PHE A 46 -9.76 -18.99 -16.06
N PRO A 47 -11.03 -18.59 -16.09
CA PRO A 47 -11.34 -17.19 -16.21
C PRO A 47 -10.74 -16.58 -14.97
N VAL A 48 -9.54 -16.00 -15.09
CA VAL A 48 -9.06 -15.02 -14.12
C VAL A 48 -10.07 -13.90 -14.26
N ASN A 49 -11.17 -14.03 -13.54
CA ASN A 49 -12.16 -13.00 -13.38
C ASN A 49 -11.43 -11.89 -12.63
N LEU A 50 -10.63 -11.15 -13.37
CA LEU A 50 -9.93 -9.94 -12.94
C LEU A 50 -11.02 -8.88 -12.74
N ARG A 51 -11.86 -9.12 -11.74
CA ARG A 51 -12.76 -8.08 -11.27
C ARG A 51 -11.87 -6.96 -10.81
N GLN A 52 -11.91 -5.90 -11.56
CA GLN A 52 -11.06 -4.73 -11.38
C GLN A 52 -11.27 -4.16 -9.98
N GLU A 53 -12.52 -4.18 -9.48
CA GLU A 53 -12.89 -3.77 -8.14
C GLU A 53 -12.21 -4.62 -7.06
N LYS A 54 -12.23 -5.95 -7.19
CA LYS A 54 -11.57 -6.86 -6.23
C LYS A 54 -10.04 -6.69 -6.25
N SER A 55 -9.47 -6.43 -7.42
CA SER A 55 -8.03 -6.14 -7.54
C SER A 55 -7.67 -4.80 -6.90
N PHE A 56 -8.51 -3.80 -7.08
CA PHE A 56 -8.35 -2.50 -6.44
C PHE A 56 -8.42 -2.63 -4.91
N LEU A 57 -9.45 -3.31 -4.37
CA LEU A 57 -9.59 -3.54 -2.93
C LEU A 57 -8.42 -4.35 -2.35
N ARG A 58 -7.93 -5.39 -3.06
CA ARG A 58 -6.74 -6.15 -2.61
C ARG A 58 -5.49 -5.28 -2.52
N LEU A 59 -5.28 -4.41 -3.51
CA LEU A 59 -4.15 -3.48 -3.49
C LEU A 59 -4.30 -2.45 -2.38
N LEU A 60 -5.51 -1.96 -2.14
CA LEU A 60 -5.81 -1.02 -1.06
C LEU A 60 -5.55 -1.66 0.31
N ASN A 61 -6.04 -2.89 0.53
CA ASN A 61 -5.75 -3.65 1.74
C ASN A 61 -4.24 -3.87 1.94
N ARG A 62 -3.53 -4.27 0.88
CA ARG A 62 -2.07 -4.46 0.92
C ARG A 62 -1.32 -3.17 1.24
N TYR A 63 -1.83 -2.03 0.75
CA TYR A 63 -1.27 -0.72 1.05
C TYR A 63 -1.37 -0.42 2.55
N PHE A 64 -2.57 -0.51 3.14
CA PHE A 64 -2.77 -0.25 4.58
C PHE A 64 -2.07 -1.27 5.47
N TYR A 65 -2.04 -2.53 5.07
CA TYR A 65 -1.23 -3.54 5.75
C TYR A 65 0.25 -3.14 5.80
N SER A 66 0.80 -2.64 4.68
CA SER A 66 2.20 -2.20 4.61
C SER A 66 2.45 -0.95 5.47
N CYS A 67 1.50 -0.02 5.54
CA CYS A 67 1.56 1.12 6.47
C CYS A 67 1.60 0.64 7.92
N GLY A 68 0.73 -0.28 8.31
CA GLY A 68 0.70 -0.87 9.66
C GLY A 68 1.98 -1.63 10.01
N ALA A 69 2.53 -2.39 9.06
CA ALA A 69 3.78 -3.12 9.24
C ALA A 69 4.98 -2.18 9.48
N LEU A 70 5.05 -1.05 8.77
CA LEU A 70 6.08 -0.04 9.00
C LEU A 70 5.96 0.60 10.38
N LEU A 71 4.73 0.93 10.82
CA LEU A 71 4.50 1.47 12.16
C LEU A 71 4.91 0.48 13.26
N SER A 72 4.57 -0.79 13.09
CA SER A 72 4.97 -1.85 14.03
C SER A 72 6.48 -2.00 14.13
N GLY A 73 7.18 -1.87 13.00
CA GLY A 73 8.65 -1.92 12.95
C GLY A 73 9.34 -0.74 13.64
N MET A 74 8.63 0.37 13.90
CA MET A 74 9.19 1.53 14.61
C MET A 74 9.27 1.34 16.14
N ASN A 75 8.73 0.26 16.70
CA ASN A 75 8.73 -0.04 18.15
C ASN A 75 10.03 -0.60 18.67
N ARG A 76 11.00 -0.77 17.80
CA ARG A 76 12.23 -1.43 18.15
C ARG A 76 13.13 -0.55 19.03
N ASP A 77 13.74 -1.19 20.03
CA ASP A 77 14.82 -0.61 20.80
C ASP A 77 16.06 -0.41 19.90
N PRO A 78 16.54 0.83 19.72
CA PRO A 78 17.70 1.14 18.87
C PRO A 78 19.01 0.49 19.33
N GLN A 79 19.08 -0.02 20.57
CA GLN A 79 20.26 -0.69 21.08
C GLN A 79 20.61 -1.99 20.34
N TYR A 80 19.61 -2.61 19.71
CA TYR A 80 19.82 -3.86 18.98
C TYR A 80 20.01 -3.57 17.49
N PRO A 81 21.11 -4.03 16.87
CA PRO A 81 21.32 -3.84 15.45
C PRO A 81 20.19 -4.49 14.64
N GLU A 82 19.70 -3.81 13.62
CA GLU A 82 18.68 -4.38 12.73
C GLU A 82 19.19 -5.67 12.08
N THR A 83 18.45 -6.73 12.21
CA THR A 83 18.74 -7.99 11.50
C THR A 83 18.59 -7.79 9.98
N ARG A 84 19.25 -8.64 9.20
CA ARG A 84 19.10 -8.60 7.73
C ARG A 84 17.65 -8.79 7.30
N PHE A 85 16.92 -9.63 8.00
CA PHE A 85 15.50 -9.90 7.73
C PHE A 85 14.64 -8.66 7.97
N GLU A 86 14.83 -7.98 9.09
CA GLU A 86 14.08 -6.74 9.42
C GLU A 86 14.36 -5.62 8.42
N ARG A 87 15.62 -5.43 8.01
CA ARG A 87 15.95 -4.48 6.95
C ARG A 87 15.26 -4.78 5.63
N LEU A 88 15.24 -6.05 5.23
CA LEU A 88 14.54 -6.49 4.02
C LEU A 88 13.04 -6.28 4.15
N HIS A 89 12.45 -6.60 5.29
CA HIS A 89 11.03 -6.41 5.57
C HIS A 89 10.64 -4.93 5.53
N LYS A 90 11.40 -4.07 6.19
CA LYS A 90 11.22 -2.61 6.14
C LYS A 90 11.34 -2.07 4.70
N ALA A 91 12.41 -2.47 3.98
CA ALA A 91 12.61 -2.06 2.59
C ALA A 91 11.48 -2.54 1.67
N PHE A 92 10.97 -3.76 1.88
CA PHE A 92 9.83 -4.30 1.15
C PHE A 92 8.58 -3.43 1.36
N HIS A 93 8.18 -3.16 2.61
CA HIS A 93 6.99 -2.37 2.90
C HIS A 93 7.14 -0.90 2.48
N THR A 94 8.32 -0.32 2.61
CA THR A 94 8.60 1.04 2.10
C THR A 94 8.42 1.10 0.57
N ARG A 95 8.90 0.08 -0.14
CA ARG A 95 8.70 -0.02 -1.59
C ARG A 95 7.22 -0.24 -1.96
N GLU A 96 6.50 -1.04 -1.17
CA GLU A 96 5.08 -1.32 -1.39
C GLU A 96 4.25 -0.03 -1.27
N ILE A 97 4.39 0.74 -0.19
CA ILE A 97 3.63 1.99 -0.02
C ILE A 97 3.92 3.02 -1.12
N ALA A 98 5.14 3.04 -1.67
CA ALA A 98 5.48 3.91 -2.79
C ALA A 98 4.94 3.42 -4.14
N SER A 99 4.87 2.08 -4.34
CA SER A 99 4.51 1.49 -5.63
C SER A 99 3.03 1.22 -5.82
N ILE A 100 2.26 1.10 -4.74
CA ILE A 100 0.82 0.76 -4.81
C ILE A 100 -0.04 1.92 -5.30
N PRO A 101 0.11 3.19 -4.88
CA PRO A 101 -0.73 4.28 -5.37
C PRO A 101 -0.73 4.44 -6.90
N PRO A 102 0.41 4.42 -7.61
CA PRO A 102 0.40 4.47 -9.08
C PRO A 102 -0.25 3.22 -9.71
N LYS A 103 -0.17 2.03 -9.08
CA LYS A 103 -0.88 0.84 -9.55
C LYS A 103 -2.39 1.00 -9.39
N LEU A 104 -2.84 1.54 -8.25
CA LEU A 104 -4.26 1.86 -8.01
C LEU A 104 -4.76 2.88 -9.03
N ALA A 105 -3.95 3.88 -9.38
CA ALA A 105 -4.28 4.84 -10.43
C ALA A 105 -4.43 4.16 -11.81
N GLY A 106 -3.60 3.15 -12.09
CA GLY A 106 -3.75 2.31 -13.28
C GLY A 106 -5.08 1.55 -13.28
N TRP A 107 -5.42 0.87 -12.18
CA TRP A 107 -6.67 0.11 -12.06
C TRP A 107 -7.91 1.00 -12.05
N ALA A 108 -7.85 2.18 -11.45
CA ALA A 108 -8.97 3.14 -11.42
C ALA A 108 -9.45 3.56 -12.82
N LYS A 109 -8.56 3.55 -13.83
CA LYS A 109 -8.92 3.86 -15.22
C LYS A 109 -9.79 2.78 -15.89
N PHE A 110 -9.71 1.56 -15.39
CA PHE A 110 -10.42 0.40 -15.95
C PHE A 110 -11.67 0.05 -15.15
N LEU A 111 -11.95 0.74 -14.04
CA LEU A 111 -13.16 0.54 -13.26
C LEU A 111 -14.39 0.95 -14.09
N ASP A 112 -15.31 0.00 -14.29
CA ASP A 112 -16.61 0.30 -14.89
C ASP A 112 -17.55 0.86 -13.80
N VAL A 113 -17.52 2.19 -13.66
CA VAL A 113 -18.32 2.93 -12.67
C VAL A 113 -19.82 2.71 -12.87
N LYS A 114 -20.27 2.34 -14.09
CA LYS A 114 -21.68 2.04 -14.36
C LYS A 114 -22.15 0.78 -13.61
N LEU A 115 -21.24 -0.11 -13.30
CA LEU A 115 -21.51 -1.32 -12.52
C LEU A 115 -21.47 -1.08 -11.00
N LEU A 116 -21.05 0.11 -10.54
CA LEU A 116 -20.86 0.44 -9.14
C LEU A 116 -21.83 1.58 -8.74
N PRO A 117 -23.11 1.27 -8.47
CA PRO A 117 -24.08 2.29 -8.07
C PRO A 117 -23.60 3.04 -6.82
N GLY A 118 -23.77 4.36 -6.80
CA GLY A 118 -23.29 5.22 -5.72
C GLY A 118 -21.79 5.57 -5.78
N THR A 119 -21.06 5.10 -6.80
CA THR A 119 -19.64 5.43 -7.00
C THR A 119 -19.48 6.39 -8.17
N ASP A 120 -18.91 7.57 -7.95
CA ASP A 120 -18.49 8.48 -9.02
C ASP A 120 -17.00 8.26 -9.32
N ALA A 121 -16.65 8.22 -10.61
CA ALA A 121 -15.25 8.14 -11.06
C ALA A 121 -14.39 9.26 -10.48
N LYS A 122 -14.95 10.45 -10.29
CA LYS A 122 -14.27 11.60 -9.67
C LYS A 122 -13.89 11.30 -8.22
N ASN A 123 -14.77 10.63 -7.45
CA ASN A 123 -14.49 10.29 -6.05
C ASN A 123 -13.36 9.25 -5.96
N VAL A 124 -13.34 8.25 -6.85
CA VAL A 124 -12.23 7.29 -6.91
C VAL A 124 -10.92 7.98 -7.31
N GLN A 125 -10.97 8.90 -8.27
CA GLN A 125 -9.79 9.68 -8.65
C GLN A 125 -9.29 10.60 -7.54
N ALA A 126 -10.19 11.14 -6.71
CA ALA A 126 -9.83 11.99 -5.57
C ALA A 126 -9.11 11.22 -4.44
N LEU A 127 -9.28 9.88 -4.35
CA LEU A 127 -8.54 9.03 -3.42
C LEU A 127 -7.04 8.93 -3.75
N LEU A 128 -6.70 8.94 -5.02
CA LEU A 128 -5.34 8.61 -5.47
C LEU A 128 -4.29 9.61 -4.95
N PRO A 129 -4.47 10.93 -5.07
CA PRO A 129 -3.54 11.89 -4.49
C PRO A 129 -3.46 11.75 -2.96
N ARG A 130 -4.57 11.45 -2.27
CA ARG A 130 -4.56 11.24 -0.81
C ARG A 130 -3.73 10.03 -0.38
N LEU A 131 -3.77 8.94 -1.17
CA LEU A 131 -2.90 7.78 -0.94
C LEU A 131 -1.43 8.11 -1.22
N GLN A 132 -1.14 8.96 -2.22
CA GLN A 132 0.22 9.41 -2.51
C GLN A 132 0.75 10.32 -1.39
N ASP A 133 -0.07 11.24 -0.90
CA ASP A 133 0.26 12.11 0.24
C ASP A 133 0.58 11.26 1.47
N LEU A 134 -0.29 10.31 1.81
CA LEU A 134 -0.07 9.40 2.94
C LEU A 134 1.21 8.56 2.77
N ALA A 135 1.50 8.07 1.55
CA ALA A 135 2.74 7.35 1.26
C ALA A 135 3.98 8.22 1.49
N SER A 136 3.92 9.49 1.08
CA SER A 136 4.99 10.46 1.28
C SER A 136 5.23 10.74 2.77
N GLN A 137 4.16 10.98 3.53
CA GLN A 137 4.23 11.24 4.97
C GLN A 137 4.73 10.02 5.76
N MET A 138 4.29 8.80 5.40
CA MET A 138 4.79 7.56 5.99
C MET A 138 6.27 7.34 5.72
N LYS A 139 6.74 7.67 4.51
CA LYS A 139 8.17 7.61 4.18
C LYS A 139 8.96 8.61 5.01
N GLU A 140 8.53 9.87 5.08
CA GLU A 140 9.16 10.92 5.87
C GLU A 140 9.24 10.53 7.35
N LEU A 141 8.15 10.03 7.93
CA LEU A 141 8.14 9.54 9.31
C LEU A 141 9.18 8.43 9.54
N THR A 142 9.28 7.49 8.59
CA THR A 142 10.25 6.38 8.68
C THR A 142 11.69 6.88 8.61
N GLU A 143 11.96 7.89 7.77
CA GLU A 143 13.28 8.50 7.61
C GLU A 143 13.67 9.31 8.84
N VAL A 144 12.80 10.20 9.29
CA VAL A 144 13.04 11.04 10.48
C VAL A 144 13.26 10.18 11.72
N ARG A 145 12.45 9.14 11.92
CA ARG A 145 12.63 8.22 13.04
C ARG A 145 13.95 7.46 12.99
N GLY A 146 14.39 7.10 11.77
CA GLY A 146 15.68 6.42 11.55
C GLY A 146 16.91 7.28 11.79
N THR A 147 16.77 8.60 11.80
CA THR A 147 17.87 9.55 12.04
C THR A 147 18.02 9.96 13.50
N LEU A 148 17.10 9.57 14.38
CA LEU A 148 17.18 9.87 15.82
C LEU A 148 18.34 9.11 16.44
N GLN A 149 19.33 9.86 16.94
CA GLN A 149 20.55 9.32 17.59
C GLN A 149 20.53 9.48 19.11
N ASN A 150 19.79 10.47 19.61
CA ASN A 150 19.74 10.75 21.03
C ASN A 150 18.92 9.68 21.78
N ARG A 151 19.60 8.93 22.66
CA ARG A 151 19.00 7.83 23.41
C ARG A 151 17.83 8.29 24.28
N TYR A 152 17.95 9.44 24.93
CA TYR A 152 16.88 9.98 25.77
C TYR A 152 15.59 10.23 24.96
N LEU A 153 15.72 10.78 23.74
CA LEU A 153 14.57 10.96 22.84
C LEU A 153 13.97 9.63 22.41
N VAL A 154 14.81 8.65 22.15
CA VAL A 154 14.35 7.32 21.74
C VAL A 154 13.60 6.63 22.89
N ASP A 155 14.13 6.69 24.11
CA ASP A 155 13.53 6.09 25.31
C ASP A 155 12.22 6.81 25.64
N ALA A 156 12.22 8.14 25.66
CA ALA A 156 11.01 8.93 25.85
C ALA A 156 9.93 8.64 24.79
N LEU A 157 10.33 8.51 23.53
CA LEU A 157 9.45 8.12 22.42
C LEU A 157 8.94 6.67 22.53
N SER A 158 9.56 5.83 23.32
CA SER A 158 9.12 4.45 23.50
C SER A 158 7.97 4.33 24.50
N GLU A 159 7.88 5.25 25.48
CA GLU A 159 6.89 5.18 26.55
C GLU A 159 5.51 5.70 26.15
N ASP A 160 5.39 6.82 25.43
CA ASP A 160 4.09 7.49 25.21
C ASP A 160 3.50 7.34 23.79
N PRO A 161 4.28 7.24 22.69
CA PRO A 161 3.73 7.05 21.34
C PRO A 161 3.02 5.71 21.12
N GLN A 162 3.01 4.81 22.11
CA GLN A 162 2.28 3.53 22.01
C GLN A 162 0.79 3.75 21.73
N ASN A 163 0.17 4.75 22.34
CA ASN A 163 -1.25 5.06 22.12
C ASN A 163 -1.52 5.58 20.71
N TRP A 164 -0.65 6.48 20.19
CA TRP A 164 -0.76 6.99 18.83
C TRP A 164 -0.57 5.89 17.79
N ARG A 165 0.49 5.11 17.92
CA ARG A 165 0.79 4.00 17.01
C ARG A 165 -0.29 2.94 17.02
N HIS A 166 -0.76 2.56 18.20
CA HIS A 166 -1.84 1.58 18.35
C HIS A 166 -3.13 2.08 17.68
N SER A 167 -3.48 3.35 17.90
CA SER A 167 -4.64 3.98 17.28
C SER A 167 -4.52 4.00 15.75
N LEU A 168 -3.36 4.37 15.20
CA LEU A 168 -3.15 4.33 13.75
C LEU A 168 -3.14 2.90 13.20
N GLN A 169 -2.57 1.95 13.91
CA GLN A 169 -2.55 0.54 13.49
C GLN A 169 -3.97 -0.03 13.43
N GLU A 170 -4.82 0.27 14.39
CA GLU A 170 -6.24 -0.07 14.35
C GLU A 170 -6.92 0.56 13.13
N VAL A 171 -6.69 1.86 12.89
CA VAL A 171 -7.26 2.58 11.73
C VAL A 171 -6.81 1.90 10.42
N PHE A 172 -5.51 1.62 10.25
CA PHE A 172 -5.02 0.95 9.05
C PHE A 172 -5.60 -0.46 8.87
N THR A 173 -5.78 -1.21 9.96
CA THR A 173 -6.40 -2.53 9.91
C THR A 173 -7.85 -2.44 9.45
N HIS A 174 -8.60 -1.49 9.99
CA HIS A 174 -10.00 -1.24 9.58
C HIS A 174 -10.10 -0.78 8.13
N LEU A 175 -9.28 0.18 7.71
CA LEU A 175 -9.27 0.66 6.33
C LEU A 175 -8.91 -0.43 5.32
N GLY A 176 -8.05 -1.36 5.72
CA GLY A 176 -7.69 -2.50 4.88
C GLY A 176 -8.80 -3.55 4.77
N SER A 177 -9.52 -3.82 5.85
CA SER A 177 -10.52 -4.91 5.91
C SER A 177 -11.92 -4.48 5.48
N ALA A 178 -12.35 -3.30 5.88
CA ALA A 178 -13.72 -2.82 5.65
C ALA A 178 -13.77 -1.30 5.44
N PRO A 179 -13.38 -0.78 4.26
CA PRO A 179 -13.44 0.65 3.99
C PRO A 179 -14.86 1.22 4.06
N SER A 180 -15.90 0.35 3.96
CA SER A 180 -17.33 0.73 3.99
C SER A 180 -17.89 1.01 5.38
N GLU A 181 -17.29 0.49 6.43
CA GLU A 181 -17.80 0.58 7.81
C GLU A 181 -17.12 1.70 8.62
N PHE A 182 -16.53 2.66 7.93
CA PHE A 182 -15.67 3.66 8.55
C PHE A 182 -16.49 4.82 9.13
N PRO A 183 -16.71 4.92 10.45
CA PRO A 183 -17.36 6.05 11.09
C PRO A 183 -16.39 7.24 11.12
N GLN A 184 -16.44 8.08 10.10
CA GLN A 184 -15.52 9.18 9.84
C GLN A 184 -15.33 10.11 11.05
N ASP A 185 -16.43 10.51 11.71
CA ASP A 185 -16.39 11.45 12.81
C ASP A 185 -15.67 10.89 14.03
N THR A 186 -15.85 9.59 14.31
CA THR A 186 -15.21 8.91 15.44
C THR A 186 -13.70 8.84 15.27
N TYR A 187 -13.23 8.48 14.07
CA TYR A 187 -11.79 8.36 13.82
C TYR A 187 -11.12 9.72 13.68
N ARG A 188 -11.78 10.70 13.07
CA ARG A 188 -11.28 12.06 13.02
C ARG A 188 -11.07 12.62 14.42
N SER A 189 -12.09 12.56 15.26
CA SER A 189 -12.00 13.00 16.66
C SER A 189 -10.90 12.24 17.45
N ARG A 190 -10.73 10.94 17.17
CA ARG A 190 -9.69 10.13 17.80
C ARG A 190 -8.29 10.53 17.33
N LEU A 191 -8.09 10.76 16.01
CA LEU A 191 -6.82 11.19 15.46
C LEU A 191 -6.44 12.60 15.91
N ASP A 192 -7.39 13.51 15.93
CA ASP A 192 -7.18 14.88 16.44
C ASP A 192 -6.74 14.86 17.91
N LYS A 193 -7.46 14.11 18.75
CA LYS A 193 -7.11 13.94 20.17
C LYS A 193 -5.72 13.33 20.37
N VAL A 194 -5.36 12.34 19.58
CA VAL A 194 -4.05 11.69 19.68
C VAL A 194 -2.95 12.62 19.19
N THR A 195 -3.20 13.45 18.19
CA THR A 195 -2.25 14.47 17.71
C THR A 195 -2.04 15.56 18.79
N GLU A 196 -3.09 16.03 19.45
CA GLU A 196 -3.01 16.96 20.59
C GLU A 196 -2.19 16.37 21.76
N GLN A 197 -2.39 15.09 22.06
CA GLN A 197 -1.61 14.39 23.09
C GLN A 197 -0.13 14.36 22.73
N MET A 198 0.21 14.09 21.46
CA MET A 198 1.58 14.13 20.98
C MET A 198 2.21 15.51 21.09
N GLU A 199 1.49 16.57 20.73
CA GLU A 199 1.96 17.94 20.85
C GLU A 199 2.22 18.33 22.33
N SER A 200 1.31 17.96 23.21
CA SER A 200 1.48 18.14 24.66
C SER A 200 2.71 17.39 25.20
N TRP A 201 2.88 16.16 24.78
CA TRP A 201 4.00 15.32 25.20
C TRP A 201 5.35 15.85 24.69
N VAL A 202 5.45 16.28 23.42
CA VAL A 202 6.65 16.94 22.88
C VAL A 202 6.98 18.20 23.67
N SER A 203 5.97 19.00 24.00
CA SER A 203 6.14 20.22 24.80
C SER A 203 6.68 19.89 26.21
N GLN A 204 6.22 18.79 26.82
CA GLN A 204 6.73 18.34 28.12
C GLN A 204 8.20 17.89 28.04
N ILE A 205 8.58 17.16 26.99
CA ILE A 205 9.98 16.76 26.79
C ILE A 205 10.86 18.00 26.63
N LEU A 206 10.46 18.95 25.79
CA LEU A 206 11.21 20.19 25.57
C LEU A 206 11.36 21.01 26.87
N ASN A 207 10.37 21.04 27.71
CA ASN A 207 10.43 21.75 29.00
C ASN A 207 11.36 21.03 30.00
N ARG A 208 11.34 19.68 30.04
CA ARG A 208 12.26 18.88 30.86
C ARG A 208 13.70 18.94 30.36
N SER A 209 13.88 19.02 29.05
CA SER A 209 15.20 19.07 28.40
C SER A 209 15.95 20.37 28.65
N ALA A 210 15.26 21.44 29.10
CA ALA A 210 15.93 22.66 29.54
C ALA A 210 16.81 22.46 30.80
N GLU A 211 16.57 21.39 31.56
CA GLU A 211 17.36 21.00 32.75
C GLU A 211 18.46 19.98 32.41
N GLU A 212 18.39 19.27 31.30
CA GLU A 212 19.37 18.29 30.83
C GLU A 212 20.07 18.81 29.57
N GLN A 213 21.28 18.38 29.27
CA GLN A 213 22.14 18.82 28.14
C GLN A 213 21.49 18.44 26.77
N PHE A 214 20.43 19.14 26.39
CA PHE A 214 19.75 18.96 25.13
C PHE A 214 20.41 19.84 24.07
N SER A 215 20.85 19.26 22.99
CA SER A 215 21.44 20.03 21.90
C SER A 215 20.34 20.72 21.08
N ARG A 216 20.68 21.83 20.42
CA ARG A 216 19.77 22.48 19.47
C ARG A 216 19.33 21.52 18.36
N GLU A 217 20.23 20.63 17.96
CA GLU A 217 19.97 19.61 16.93
C GLU A 217 18.92 18.59 17.37
N ASP A 218 18.96 18.18 18.65
CA ASP A 218 17.93 17.29 19.23
C ASP A 218 16.54 17.94 19.21
N GLY A 219 16.45 19.23 19.52
CA GLY A 219 15.21 19.99 19.44
C GLY A 219 14.68 20.06 18.00
N GLU A 220 15.52 20.34 17.02
CA GLU A 220 15.15 20.37 15.61
C GLU A 220 14.66 18.99 15.11
N GLN A 221 15.33 17.90 15.53
CA GLN A 221 14.90 16.54 15.22
C GLN A 221 13.52 16.20 15.83
N LEU A 222 13.28 16.62 17.06
CA LEU A 222 12.00 16.38 17.74
C LEU A 222 10.84 17.12 17.04
N TYR A 223 11.06 18.39 16.64
CA TYR A 223 10.03 19.13 15.87
C TYR A 223 9.78 18.52 14.49
N ARG A 224 10.83 18.05 13.81
CA ARG A 224 10.65 17.33 12.53
C ARG A 224 9.86 16.04 12.72
N LEU A 225 10.13 15.31 13.79
CA LEU A 225 9.38 14.11 14.11
C LEU A 225 7.91 14.41 14.39
N LEU A 226 7.61 15.43 15.19
CA LEU A 226 6.25 15.88 15.45
C LEU A 226 5.54 16.27 14.15
N GLY A 227 6.22 17.01 13.28
CA GLY A 227 5.71 17.38 11.96
C GLY A 227 5.37 16.14 11.12
N ALA A 228 6.21 15.12 11.14
CA ALA A 228 5.97 13.87 10.42
C ALA A 228 4.78 13.07 10.99
N TYR A 229 4.62 13.00 12.31
CA TYR A 229 3.46 12.39 12.95
C TYR A 229 2.15 13.12 12.58
N ARG A 230 2.17 14.44 12.65
CA ARG A 230 1.05 15.29 12.25
C ARG A 230 0.70 15.10 10.77
N GLY A 231 1.71 15.09 9.89
CA GLY A 231 1.55 14.88 8.47
C GLY A 231 0.87 13.55 8.13
N VAL A 232 1.24 12.45 8.81
CA VAL A 232 0.57 11.16 8.65
C VAL A 232 -0.89 11.23 9.10
N SER A 233 -1.18 11.84 10.26
CA SER A 233 -2.54 11.98 10.78
C SER A 233 -3.42 12.81 9.85
N GLU A 234 -2.94 13.95 9.37
CA GLU A 234 -3.67 14.85 8.45
C GLU A 234 -3.91 14.18 7.09
N SER A 235 -2.91 13.48 6.55
CA SER A 235 -3.05 12.74 5.29
C SER A 235 -4.07 11.61 5.41
N LEU A 236 -4.11 10.93 6.56
CA LEU A 236 -5.07 9.88 6.84
C LEU A 236 -6.50 10.43 6.97
N ILE A 237 -6.68 11.56 7.66
CA ILE A 237 -7.97 12.27 7.72
C ILE A 237 -8.41 12.70 6.31
N GLY A 238 -7.50 13.22 5.50
CA GLY A 238 -7.77 13.57 4.11
C GLY A 238 -8.21 12.37 3.27
N TYR A 239 -7.57 11.22 3.47
CA TYR A 239 -7.96 9.97 2.82
C TYR A 239 -9.34 9.49 3.27
N THR A 240 -9.60 9.43 4.56
CA THR A 240 -10.88 8.96 5.10
C THR A 240 -12.05 9.81 4.65
N THR A 241 -11.85 11.13 4.57
CA THR A 241 -12.84 12.07 4.03
C THR A 241 -13.17 11.77 2.56
N ALA A 242 -12.16 11.54 1.74
CA ALA A 242 -12.36 11.19 0.32
C ALA A 242 -12.97 9.79 0.16
N ALA A 243 -12.57 8.81 0.98
CA ALA A 243 -13.09 7.46 0.97
C ALA A 243 -14.57 7.39 1.37
N GLY A 244 -15.02 8.26 2.28
CA GLY A 244 -16.41 8.34 2.69
C GLY A 244 -17.37 8.86 1.63
N ALA A 245 -16.87 9.50 0.59
CA ALA A 245 -17.67 9.90 -0.56
C ALA A 245 -17.97 8.73 -1.53
N ILE A 246 -17.47 7.51 -1.24
CA ILE A 246 -17.64 6.31 -2.06
C ILE A 246 -18.53 5.31 -1.34
N ASP A 247 -19.53 4.79 -2.03
CA ASP A 247 -20.27 3.63 -1.55
C ASP A 247 -19.46 2.35 -1.84
N TRP A 248 -18.88 1.77 -0.79
CA TRP A 248 -18.06 0.57 -0.89
C TRP A 248 -18.87 -0.74 -0.88
N LYS A 249 -20.13 -0.72 -0.52
CA LYS A 249 -20.97 -1.93 -0.46
C LYS A 249 -21.01 -2.69 -1.78
N PRO A 250 -21.26 -2.01 -2.94
CA PRO A 250 -21.28 -2.69 -4.23
C PRO A 250 -19.94 -3.32 -4.65
N TRP A 251 -18.83 -2.86 -4.06
CA TRP A 251 -17.50 -3.39 -4.36
C TRP A 251 -17.23 -4.77 -3.76
N HIS A 252 -17.96 -5.11 -2.69
CA HIS A 252 -17.85 -6.40 -2.00
C HIS A 252 -18.87 -7.43 -2.50
N GLU A 253 -19.94 -7.00 -3.20
CA GLU A 253 -20.96 -7.90 -3.69
C GLU A 253 -20.42 -8.90 -4.72
N GLU A 254 -20.85 -10.15 -4.59
CA GLU A 254 -20.61 -11.16 -5.62
C GLU A 254 -21.65 -10.99 -6.73
N ARG A 255 -21.23 -10.35 -7.81
CA ARG A 255 -22.04 -10.25 -9.04
C ARG A 255 -21.67 -11.41 -9.94
N PHE A 256 -22.67 -12.17 -10.34
CA PHE A 256 -22.57 -13.29 -11.28
C PHE A 256 -22.56 -12.80 -12.73
#